data_25f3491cdbffc2f2f5ad5b7c3be4fef8
#
_entry.id   25f3491cdbffc2f2f5ad5b7c3be4fef8
#
_cell.length_a   1.000
_cell.length_b   1.000
_cell.length_c   1.000
_cell.angle_alpha   90.00
_cell.angle_beta   90.00
_cell.angle_gamma   90.00
#
_symmetry.space_group_name_H-M   'P 1'
#
loop_
_entity.id
_entity.type
_entity.pdbx_description
1 polymer ?
#
loop_
_entity_poly.entity_id
_entity_poly.type
_entity_poly.pdbx_seq_one_letter_code
_entity_poly.pdbx_strand_id
1 'polypeptide(L)'
;MNTFTQLKVAAFVILLNTHSIGYTKDYIVERVDCKSHDGRLVPLTITRHKNTKLDGSAQLLLYGYGSYGSSMNPSFSTTRLSLINRDIIWVTAHIRGGMERGMKWWKEGKLLNKKN
;
A
#
# COMPACT_ATOMS: atom_id res chain seq x y z
N MET A 1 -6.10 11.00 17.70
CA MET A 1 -6.48 9.67 17.19
C MET A 1 -5.21 8.99 16.69
N ASN A 2 -4.91 7.82 17.23
CA ASN A 2 -3.62 7.16 17.01
C ASN A 2 -3.53 6.64 15.55
N THR A 3 -2.37 6.82 14.88
CA THR A 3 -2.10 6.43 13.49
C THR A 3 -2.47 4.95 13.21
N PHE A 4 -2.33 4.08 14.21
CA PHE A 4 -2.75 2.68 14.16
C PHE A 4 -4.27 2.48 14.06
N THR A 5 -5.06 3.37 14.64
CA THR A 5 -6.53 3.32 14.57
C THR A 5 -7.01 3.78 13.19
N GLN A 6 -6.33 4.74 12.58
CA GLN A 6 -6.60 5.18 11.20
C GLN A 6 -6.31 4.06 10.19
N LEU A 7 -5.25 3.28 10.40
CA LEU A 7 -4.92 2.15 9.53
C LEU A 7 -5.97 1.03 9.60
N LYS A 8 -6.54 0.77 10.79
CA LYS A 8 -7.63 -0.21 10.97
C LYS A 8 -8.92 0.23 10.28
N VAL A 9 -9.26 1.53 10.33
CA VAL A 9 -10.42 2.10 9.64
C VAL A 9 -10.19 2.14 8.14
N ALA A 10 -8.97 2.48 7.70
CA ALA A 10 -8.59 2.42 6.28
C ALA A 10 -8.69 1.00 5.71
N ALA A 11 -8.27 -0.02 6.46
CA ALA A 11 -8.40 -1.42 6.04
C ALA A 11 -9.88 -1.84 5.86
N PHE A 12 -10.80 -1.29 6.63
CA PHE A 12 -12.24 -1.57 6.52
C PHE A 12 -12.87 -0.83 5.33
N VAL A 13 -12.47 0.41 5.04
CA VAL A 13 -12.97 1.21 3.89
C VAL A 13 -12.36 0.71 2.56
N ILE A 14 -11.17 0.14 2.60
CA ILE A 14 -10.44 -0.44 1.45
C ILE A 14 -11.20 -1.62 0.82
N LEU A 15 -11.97 -2.37 1.60
CA LEU A 15 -12.76 -3.52 1.11
C LEU A 15 -13.87 -3.14 0.11
N LEU A 16 -14.20 -1.87 -0.05
CA LEU A 16 -15.31 -1.43 -0.91
C LEU A 16 -14.91 -1.07 -2.36
N ASN A 17 -13.60 -0.97 -2.67
CA ASN A 17 -13.13 -0.58 -4.01
C ASN A 17 -11.91 -1.42 -4.48
N THR A 18 -11.93 -2.73 -4.25
CA THR A 18 -10.81 -3.59 -4.65
C THR A 18 -10.88 -3.96 -6.12
N HIS A 19 -9.88 -3.53 -6.88
CA HIS A 19 -9.59 -4.10 -8.19
C HIS A 19 -8.49 -5.16 -7.99
N SER A 20 -8.90 -6.41 -7.99
CA SER A 20 -7.96 -7.55 -7.91
C SER A 20 -7.09 -7.59 -9.16
N ILE A 21 -5.77 -7.54 -8.99
CA ILE A 21 -4.82 -7.46 -10.12
C ILE A 21 -4.25 -8.84 -10.47
N GLY A 22 -4.32 -9.81 -9.59
CA GLY A 22 -3.82 -11.16 -9.87
C GLY A 22 -3.95 -12.10 -8.68
N TYR A 23 -4.22 -13.36 -9.01
CA TYR A 23 -4.26 -14.46 -8.06
C TYR A 23 -3.16 -15.44 -8.41
N THR A 24 -2.32 -15.76 -7.43
CA THR A 24 -1.62 -17.05 -7.43
C THR A 24 -2.40 -18.02 -6.55
N LYS A 25 -2.06 -19.30 -6.61
CA LYS A 25 -2.79 -20.33 -5.83
C LYS A 25 -2.99 -19.97 -4.34
N ASP A 26 -2.01 -19.27 -3.74
CA ASP A 26 -1.98 -19.03 -2.29
C ASP A 26 -1.90 -17.56 -1.88
N TYR A 27 -1.68 -16.65 -2.83
CA TYR A 27 -1.48 -15.22 -2.54
C TYR A 27 -2.49 -14.37 -3.30
N ILE A 28 -2.89 -13.29 -2.66
CA ILE A 28 -3.79 -12.27 -3.21
C ILE A 28 -3.03 -10.96 -3.28
N VAL A 29 -3.08 -10.33 -4.47
CA VAL A 29 -2.55 -8.99 -4.70
C VAL A 29 -3.71 -8.08 -5.10
N GLU A 30 -3.92 -7.05 -4.32
CA GLU A 30 -5.01 -6.09 -4.50
C GLU A 30 -4.44 -4.68 -4.64
N ARG A 31 -5.08 -3.86 -5.47
CA ARG A 31 -4.76 -2.44 -5.57
C ARG A 31 -5.95 -1.62 -5.10
N VAL A 32 -5.70 -0.71 -4.19
CA VAL A 32 -6.71 0.15 -3.59
C VAL A 32 -6.20 1.60 -3.51
N ASP A 33 -7.10 2.55 -3.42
CA ASP A 33 -6.74 3.94 -3.17
C ASP A 33 -7.07 4.31 -1.72
N CYS A 34 -6.10 4.92 -1.03
CA CYS A 34 -6.25 5.43 0.32
C CYS A 34 -6.20 6.96 0.33
N LYS A 35 -7.13 7.59 1.03
CA LYS A 35 -7.16 9.04 1.15
C LYS A 35 -6.08 9.53 2.11
N SER A 36 -5.19 10.39 1.61
CA SER A 36 -4.18 11.09 2.40
C SER A 36 -4.82 12.22 3.23
N HIS A 37 -4.08 12.79 4.18
CA HIS A 37 -4.54 13.89 5.04
C HIS A 37 -4.99 15.14 4.26
N ASP A 38 -4.43 15.37 3.08
CA ASP A 38 -4.80 16.47 2.18
C ASP A 38 -5.92 16.11 1.19
N GLY A 39 -6.55 14.96 1.35
CA GLY A 39 -7.64 14.49 0.50
C GLY A 39 -7.21 13.80 -0.79
N ARG A 40 -5.92 13.76 -1.13
CA ARG A 40 -5.41 13.06 -2.31
C ARG A 40 -5.49 11.56 -2.14
N LEU A 41 -5.85 10.86 -3.21
CA LEU A 41 -5.89 9.41 -3.24
C LEU A 41 -4.49 8.86 -3.53
N VAL A 42 -3.95 8.10 -2.61
CA VAL A 42 -2.65 7.41 -2.71
C VAL A 42 -2.90 5.95 -3.04
N PRO A 43 -2.37 5.43 -4.17
CA PRO A 43 -2.51 4.01 -4.48
C PRO A 43 -1.71 3.17 -3.49
N LEU A 44 -2.31 2.09 -3.05
CA LEU A 44 -1.68 1.05 -2.25
C LEU A 44 -1.73 -0.27 -3.01
N THR A 45 -0.64 -1.02 -2.98
CA THR A 45 -0.61 -2.43 -3.40
C THR A 45 -0.55 -3.29 -2.15
N ILE A 46 -1.58 -4.09 -1.92
CA ILE A 46 -1.71 -5.01 -0.79
C ILE A 46 -1.37 -6.41 -1.27
N THR A 47 -0.45 -7.07 -0.59
CA THR A 47 -0.12 -8.47 -0.85
C THR A 47 -0.30 -9.26 0.45
N ARG A 48 -1.06 -10.34 0.38
CA ARG A 48 -1.37 -11.17 1.54
C ARG A 48 -1.54 -12.64 1.16
N HIS A 49 -1.42 -13.52 2.12
CA HIS A 49 -1.86 -14.90 1.94
C HIS A 49 -3.40 -14.95 1.86
N LYS A 50 -3.96 -15.86 1.05
CA LYS A 50 -5.42 -15.95 0.84
C LYS A 50 -6.20 -16.20 2.14
N ASN A 51 -5.58 -16.90 3.09
CA ASN A 51 -6.21 -17.27 4.36
C ASN A 51 -6.04 -16.19 5.45
N THR A 52 -5.26 -15.13 5.20
CA THR A 52 -5.06 -14.07 6.17
C THR A 52 -6.38 -13.37 6.47
N LYS A 53 -6.75 -13.32 7.74
CA LYS A 53 -7.99 -12.70 8.20
C LYS A 53 -7.93 -11.18 8.04
N LEU A 54 -9.02 -10.59 7.56
CA LEU A 54 -9.15 -9.13 7.37
C LEU A 54 -10.04 -8.49 8.46
N ASP A 55 -10.09 -9.08 9.63
CA ASP A 55 -10.87 -8.62 10.80
C ASP A 55 -10.12 -7.60 11.68
N GLY A 56 -8.95 -7.18 11.26
CA GLY A 56 -8.08 -6.25 11.98
C GLY A 56 -7.13 -6.92 12.97
N SER A 57 -7.12 -8.24 13.07
CA SER A 57 -6.17 -9.00 13.91
C SER A 57 -4.81 -9.23 13.26
N ALA A 58 -4.75 -9.26 11.92
CA ALA A 58 -3.51 -9.49 11.20
C ALA A 58 -2.54 -8.31 11.35
N GLN A 59 -1.26 -8.62 11.49
CA GLN A 59 -0.20 -7.61 11.46
C GLN A 59 -0.03 -7.08 10.04
N LEU A 60 0.31 -5.80 9.92
CA LEU A 60 0.53 -5.14 8.64
C LEU A 60 1.87 -4.42 8.63
N LEU A 61 2.64 -4.63 7.57
CA LEU A 61 3.84 -3.87 7.28
C LEU A 61 3.57 -2.92 6.11
N LEU A 62 3.63 -1.62 6.40
CA LEU A 62 3.49 -0.56 5.40
C LEU A 62 4.88 -0.11 4.93
N TYR A 63 5.12 -0.21 3.64
CA TYR A 63 6.33 0.25 2.98
C TYR A 63 6.03 1.36 1.98
N GLY A 64 6.85 2.39 1.93
CA GLY A 64 6.78 3.45 0.93
C GLY A 64 8.13 4.13 0.77
N TYR A 65 8.46 4.55 -0.45
CA TYR A 65 9.69 5.28 -0.77
C TYR A 65 9.40 6.73 -1.20
N GLY A 66 8.75 6.92 -2.34
CA GLY A 66 8.26 8.20 -2.83
C GLY A 66 9.33 9.28 -2.97
N SER A 67 10.47 8.98 -3.57
CA SER A 67 11.55 9.94 -3.79
C SER A 67 12.20 9.77 -5.16
N TYR A 68 12.84 10.83 -5.64
CA TYR A 68 13.62 10.88 -6.88
C TYR A 68 12.87 10.41 -8.14
N GLY A 69 11.54 10.46 -8.13
CA GLY A 69 10.74 9.96 -9.24
C GLY A 69 10.81 8.43 -9.43
N SER A 70 11.32 7.70 -8.44
CA SER A 70 11.43 6.24 -8.50
C SER A 70 10.06 5.60 -8.30
N SER A 71 9.62 4.80 -9.27
CA SER A 71 8.38 4.04 -9.18
C SER A 71 8.62 2.70 -8.50
N MET A 72 7.74 2.36 -7.55
CA MET A 72 7.75 1.06 -6.89
C MET A 72 7.01 0.02 -7.75
N ASN A 73 7.75 -0.60 -8.67
CA ASN A 73 7.20 -1.61 -9.56
C ASN A 73 6.94 -2.93 -8.83
N PRO A 74 5.93 -3.70 -9.24
CA PRO A 74 5.70 -5.04 -8.74
C PRO A 74 6.94 -5.91 -8.97
N SER A 75 7.42 -6.57 -7.92
CA SER A 75 8.58 -7.44 -7.99
C SER A 75 8.41 -8.63 -7.05
N PHE A 76 8.93 -9.76 -7.45
CA PHE A 76 9.03 -10.93 -6.57
C PHE A 76 10.10 -10.67 -5.50
N SER A 77 9.83 -11.11 -4.26
CA SER A 77 10.79 -11.01 -3.16
C SER A 77 10.57 -12.16 -2.18
N THR A 78 11.60 -12.96 -1.99
CA THR A 78 11.59 -14.07 -1.02
C THR A 78 11.43 -13.57 0.42
N THR A 79 12.05 -12.45 0.75
CA THR A 79 11.93 -11.81 2.07
C THR A 79 10.47 -11.39 2.32
N ARG A 80 9.82 -10.80 1.32
CA ARG A 80 8.40 -10.41 1.41
C ARG A 80 7.51 -11.63 1.59
N LEU A 81 7.74 -12.70 0.84
CA LEU A 81 6.99 -13.95 0.99
C LEU A 81 7.15 -14.57 2.38
N SER A 82 8.35 -14.51 2.96
CA SER A 82 8.58 -15.01 4.33
C SER A 82 7.69 -14.31 5.37
N LEU A 83 7.43 -13.01 5.21
CA LEU A 83 6.53 -12.26 6.07
C LEU A 83 5.06 -12.63 5.79
N ILE A 84 4.68 -12.70 4.52
CA ILE A 84 3.30 -13.01 4.10
C ILE A 84 2.90 -14.42 4.56
N ASN A 85 3.82 -15.39 4.52
CA ASN A 85 3.59 -16.76 5.01
C ASN A 85 3.45 -16.86 6.54
N ARG A 86 3.74 -15.77 7.25
CA ARG A 86 3.50 -15.62 8.70
C ARG A 86 2.25 -14.78 8.99
N ASP A 87 1.32 -14.71 8.04
CA ASP A 87 0.09 -13.91 8.11
C ASP A 87 0.29 -12.40 8.26
N ILE A 88 1.46 -11.88 7.86
CA ILE A 88 1.71 -10.45 7.82
C ILE A 88 1.24 -9.92 6.45
N ILE A 89 0.37 -8.92 6.47
CA ILE A 89 -0.07 -8.23 5.27
C ILE A 89 1.04 -7.25 4.84
N TRP A 90 1.52 -7.38 3.61
CA TRP A 90 2.47 -6.44 3.03
C TRP A 90 1.74 -5.37 2.22
N VAL A 91 1.96 -4.11 2.54
CA VAL A 91 1.38 -2.97 1.82
C VAL A 91 2.48 -2.08 1.27
N THR A 92 2.47 -1.86 -0.03
CA THR A 92 3.32 -0.86 -0.68
C THR A 92 2.49 0.38 -0.97
N ALA A 93 2.85 1.51 -0.37
CA ALA A 93 2.23 2.80 -0.64
C ALA A 93 2.99 3.53 -1.76
N HIS A 94 2.27 3.85 -2.84
CA HIS A 94 2.80 4.58 -4.00
C HIS A 94 2.69 6.09 -3.76
N ILE A 95 3.42 6.56 -2.76
CA ILE A 95 3.33 7.94 -2.27
C ILE A 95 3.94 8.96 -3.25
N ARG A 96 3.53 10.22 -3.13
CA ARG A 96 4.06 11.32 -3.92
C ARG A 96 5.57 11.49 -3.76
N GLY A 97 6.22 11.91 -4.83
CA GLY A 97 7.68 11.94 -4.96
C GLY A 97 8.24 10.77 -5.75
N GLY A 98 7.48 9.68 -5.91
CA GLY A 98 7.63 8.69 -6.96
C GLY A 98 6.98 9.14 -8.27
N MET A 99 6.99 8.29 -9.29
CA MET A 99 6.42 8.59 -10.62
C MET A 99 5.25 7.67 -10.99
N GLU A 100 4.67 6.96 -10.03
CA GLU A 100 3.59 5.99 -10.27
C GLU A 100 2.34 6.61 -10.94
N ARG A 101 2.12 7.90 -10.73
CA ARG A 101 1.09 8.71 -11.40
C ARG A 101 1.66 9.83 -12.26
N GLY A 102 2.89 9.65 -12.77
CA GLY A 102 3.55 10.55 -13.70
C GLY A 102 4.25 11.75 -13.03
N MET A 103 4.71 12.69 -13.86
CA MET A 103 5.55 13.82 -13.48
C MET A 103 4.92 14.72 -12.41
N LYS A 104 3.61 14.92 -12.45
CA LYS A 104 2.89 15.73 -11.47
C LYS A 104 2.99 15.11 -10.08
N TRP A 105 2.83 13.79 -9.98
CA TRP A 105 2.93 13.02 -8.74
C TRP A 105 4.31 13.17 -8.10
N TRP A 106 5.37 13.16 -8.90
CA TRP A 106 6.73 13.44 -8.45
C TRP A 106 6.90 14.87 -7.95
N LYS A 107 6.49 15.87 -8.74
CA LYS A 107 6.66 17.29 -8.40
C LYS A 107 5.91 17.66 -7.13
N GLU A 108 4.72 17.11 -6.90
CA GLU A 108 3.89 17.38 -5.73
C GLU A 108 4.41 16.70 -4.44
N GLY A 109 5.41 15.83 -4.53
CA GLY A 109 5.98 15.11 -3.38
C GLY A 109 7.46 15.36 -3.14
N LYS A 110 8.08 16.40 -3.73
CA LYS A 110 9.49 16.71 -3.55
C LYS A 110 9.74 17.97 -2.72
N LEU A 111 10.94 18.07 -2.15
CA LEU A 111 11.41 19.23 -1.38
C LEU A 111 10.41 19.64 -0.29
N LEU A 112 9.97 20.89 -0.30
CA LEU A 112 9.05 21.44 0.70
C LEU A 112 7.65 20.81 0.66
N ASN A 113 7.29 20.14 -0.45
CA ASN A 113 6.02 19.43 -0.61
C ASN A 113 6.06 18.00 -0.04
N LYS A 114 7.17 17.58 0.56
CA LYS A 114 7.36 16.20 1.07
C LYS A 114 6.52 15.87 2.30
N LYS A 115 5.86 16.80 2.91
CA LYS A 115 4.97 16.58 4.08
C LYS A 115 3.67 15.84 3.76
N ASN A 116 3.52 15.42 2.54
CA ASN A 116 2.30 14.75 2.05
C ASN A 116 2.35 13.25 2.27
#